data_cd18f9539b31ceecabe4cd95b0db427a
#
_entry.id   cd18f9539b31ceecabe4cd95b0db427a
#
_cell.length_a   1.000
_cell.length_b   1.000
_cell.length_c   1.000
_cell.angle_alpha   90.00
_cell.angle_beta   90.00
_cell.angle_gamma   90.00
#
_symmetry.space_group_name_H-M   'P 1'
#
loop_
_entity.id
_entity.type
_entity.pdbx_description
1 polymer ?
#
loop_
_entity_poly.entity_id
_entity_poly.type
_entity_poly.pdbx_seq_one_letter_code
_entity_poly.pdbx_strand_id
1 'polypeptide(L)'
;TSDELTAFLEEELHLVHLRYMRGYKNVINECIRLNESGVVSPLAIETSGHGALSENYYLDDGAYLAVKLIIAAARARVRGRTVESLIDKLNEPAEAVEYRLAVKNTDNANAYGESVLDSLEERALEVRIQVASPSYEGVRLMFPEGWALLRMSLHDPNMPLNMESKEPG
;
A
#
# COMPACT_ATOMS: atom_id res chain seq x y z
N THR A 1 -1.55 -0.97 1.67
CA THR A 1 -0.53 -2.02 1.78
C THR A 1 -0.51 -2.56 3.19
N SER A 2 -0.43 -3.88 3.37
CA SER A 2 -0.37 -4.58 4.64
C SER A 2 0.83 -4.15 5.51
N ASP A 3 0.68 -4.18 6.82
CA ASP A 3 1.80 -4.00 7.76
C ASP A 3 2.74 -5.20 7.72
N GLU A 4 2.20 -6.40 7.49
CA GLU A 4 2.98 -7.63 7.34
C GLU A 4 3.93 -7.56 6.14
N LEU A 5 3.49 -6.96 5.02
CA LEU A 5 4.39 -6.71 3.88
C LEU A 5 5.51 -5.74 4.26
N THR A 6 5.22 -4.69 5.03
CA THR A 6 6.27 -3.77 5.50
C THR A 6 7.28 -4.51 6.37
N ALA A 7 6.80 -5.27 7.36
CA ALA A 7 7.67 -6.07 8.23
C ALA A 7 8.53 -7.05 7.42
N PHE A 8 7.94 -7.77 6.47
CA PHE A 8 8.68 -8.69 5.60
C PHE A 8 9.78 -7.99 4.79
N LEU A 9 9.47 -6.83 4.19
CA LEU A 9 10.45 -6.08 3.39
C LEU A 9 11.60 -5.55 4.26
N GLU A 10 11.30 -5.06 5.46
CA GLU A 10 12.28 -4.41 6.33
C GLU A 10 13.06 -5.42 7.17
N GLU A 11 12.41 -6.41 7.75
CA GLU A 11 13.04 -7.38 8.67
C GLU A 11 13.71 -8.53 7.94
N GLU A 12 13.06 -9.08 6.88
CA GLU A 12 13.57 -10.25 6.17
C GLU A 12 14.44 -9.90 4.96
N LEU A 13 14.08 -8.83 4.24
CA LEU A 13 14.82 -8.42 3.04
C LEU A 13 15.74 -7.22 3.27
N HIS A 14 15.69 -6.60 4.46
CA HIS A 14 16.50 -5.43 4.82
C HIS A 14 16.35 -4.26 3.84
N LEU A 15 15.14 -4.07 3.34
CA LEU A 15 14.75 -2.99 2.43
C LEU A 15 14.02 -1.90 3.22
N VAL A 16 14.03 -0.68 2.72
CA VAL A 16 13.17 0.40 3.22
C VAL A 16 11.88 0.41 2.42
N HIS A 17 10.74 0.32 3.10
CA HIS A 17 9.43 0.37 2.48
C HIS A 17 8.82 1.75 2.60
N LEU A 18 8.79 2.51 1.51
CA LEU A 18 8.06 3.77 1.45
C LEU A 18 6.62 3.52 0.98
N ARG A 19 5.65 3.69 1.88
CA ARG A 19 4.24 3.78 1.50
C ARG A 19 3.99 5.18 0.95
N TYR A 20 3.32 5.26 -0.21
CA TYR A 20 3.06 6.51 -0.87
C TYR A 20 1.61 6.60 -1.37
N MET A 21 1.26 7.77 -1.91
CA MET A 21 -0.04 8.05 -2.48
C MET A 21 -0.40 7.04 -3.58
N ARG A 22 -1.63 6.54 -3.58
CA ARG A 22 -2.15 5.65 -4.62
C ARG A 22 -2.10 6.28 -6.00
N GLY A 23 -2.06 5.42 -7.00
CA GLY A 23 -1.97 5.77 -8.41
C GLY A 23 -0.58 5.46 -8.95
N TYR A 24 -0.50 4.59 -9.95
CA TYR A 24 0.77 4.13 -10.50
C TYR A 24 1.71 5.29 -10.88
N LYS A 25 1.15 6.40 -11.40
CA LYS A 25 1.96 7.60 -11.70
C LYS A 25 2.56 8.23 -10.45
N ASN A 26 1.84 8.24 -9.33
CA ASN A 26 2.33 8.82 -8.09
C ASN A 26 3.52 8.02 -7.55
N VAL A 27 3.38 6.69 -7.44
CA VAL A 27 4.44 5.82 -6.91
C VAL A 27 5.66 5.77 -7.84
N ILE A 28 5.45 5.79 -9.17
CA ILE A 28 6.54 5.82 -10.15
C ILE A 28 7.28 7.16 -10.10
N ASN A 29 6.57 8.28 -10.08
CA ASN A 29 7.19 9.60 -9.99
C ASN A 29 7.96 9.78 -8.68
N GLU A 30 7.45 9.26 -7.56
CA GLU A 30 8.18 9.31 -6.29
C GLU A 30 9.43 8.44 -6.33
N CYS A 31 9.37 7.26 -6.94
CA CYS A 31 10.54 6.41 -7.16
C CYS A 31 11.63 7.14 -7.97
N ILE A 32 11.24 7.83 -9.06
CA ILE A 32 12.16 8.65 -9.87
C ILE A 32 12.75 9.76 -9.01
N ARG A 33 11.92 10.53 -8.31
CA ARG A 33 12.37 11.64 -7.44
C ARG A 33 13.37 11.18 -6.38
N LEU A 34 13.14 10.02 -5.76
CA LEU A 34 14.05 9.44 -4.78
C LEU A 34 15.44 9.17 -5.41
N ASN A 35 15.45 8.51 -6.57
CA ASN A 35 16.71 8.22 -7.27
C ASN A 35 17.44 9.50 -7.70
N GLU A 36 16.73 10.51 -8.17
CA GLU A 36 17.30 11.83 -8.49
C GLU A 36 17.89 12.54 -7.27
N SER A 37 17.34 12.28 -6.07
CA SER A 37 17.86 12.80 -4.81
C SER A 37 18.98 11.95 -4.19
N GLY A 38 19.41 10.88 -4.87
CA GLY A 38 20.48 9.99 -4.41
C GLY A 38 20.01 8.84 -3.50
N VAL A 39 18.70 8.67 -3.31
CA VAL A 39 18.13 7.54 -2.57
C VAL A 39 17.85 6.41 -3.55
N VAL A 40 18.47 5.25 -3.35
CA VAL A 40 18.29 4.09 -4.24
C VAL A 40 16.87 3.52 -4.05
N SER A 41 16.04 3.69 -5.06
CA SER A 41 14.68 3.15 -5.15
C SER A 41 14.55 2.32 -6.44
N PRO A 42 14.74 0.99 -6.38
CA PRO A 42 14.80 0.16 -7.59
C PRO A 42 13.43 -0.21 -8.15
N LEU A 43 12.37 -0.15 -7.34
CA LEU A 43 11.04 -0.63 -7.69
C LEU A 43 9.98 0.30 -7.12
N ALA A 44 9.02 0.68 -7.96
CA ALA A 44 7.73 1.21 -7.59
C ALA A 44 6.65 0.20 -7.98
N ILE A 45 5.73 -0.14 -7.06
CA ILE A 45 4.68 -1.12 -7.34
C ILE A 45 3.41 -0.79 -6.55
N GLU A 46 2.26 -1.09 -7.14
CA GLU A 46 0.96 -1.02 -6.50
C GLU A 46 0.32 -2.41 -6.32
N THR A 47 -0.62 -2.51 -5.40
CA THR A 47 -1.42 -3.72 -5.20
C THR A 47 -2.24 -4.12 -6.42
N SER A 48 -2.51 -3.18 -7.32
CA SER A 48 -3.14 -3.42 -8.63
C SER A 48 -2.26 -4.18 -9.62
N GLY A 49 -0.95 -4.31 -9.35
CA GLY A 49 0.04 -4.94 -10.22
C GLY A 49 0.75 -3.99 -11.18
N HIS A 50 0.37 -2.70 -11.22
CA HIS A 50 1.19 -1.70 -11.89
C HIS A 50 2.54 -1.59 -11.21
N GLY A 51 3.63 -1.64 -11.99
CA GLY A 51 4.95 -1.60 -11.40
C GLY A 51 6.03 -1.21 -12.40
N ALA A 52 7.01 -0.49 -11.91
CA ALA A 52 8.12 0.04 -12.68
C ALA A 52 9.45 -0.23 -11.99
N LEU A 53 10.42 -0.70 -12.74
CA LEU A 53 11.79 -0.94 -12.29
C LEU A 53 12.72 0.13 -12.81
N SER A 54 13.64 0.60 -11.99
CA SER A 54 14.65 1.58 -12.39
C SER A 54 15.53 1.06 -13.55
N GLU A 55 15.84 -0.23 -13.56
CA GLU A 55 16.59 -0.89 -14.63
C GLU A 55 15.82 -0.94 -15.96
N ASN A 56 14.50 -0.75 -15.95
CA ASN A 56 13.62 -0.66 -17.13
C ASN A 56 13.13 0.78 -17.35
N TYR A 57 13.95 1.77 -17.03
CA TYR A 57 13.66 3.18 -17.25
C TYR A 57 12.37 3.68 -16.58
N TYR A 58 11.97 3.06 -15.48
CA TYR A 58 10.74 3.36 -14.76
C TYR A 58 9.45 3.21 -15.60
N LEU A 59 9.50 2.39 -16.65
CA LEU A 59 8.31 2.07 -17.44
C LEU A 59 7.37 1.20 -16.61
N ASP A 60 6.08 1.54 -16.62
CA ASP A 60 5.01 0.68 -16.12
C ASP A 60 4.82 -0.46 -17.12
N ASP A 61 5.51 -1.58 -16.89
CA ASP A 61 5.67 -2.67 -17.86
C ASP A 61 5.40 -4.03 -17.21
N GLY A 62 4.15 -4.46 -17.30
CA GLY A 62 3.72 -5.76 -16.78
C GLY A 62 4.38 -6.94 -17.50
N ALA A 63 4.75 -6.81 -18.77
CA ALA A 63 5.45 -7.88 -19.49
C ALA A 63 6.87 -8.04 -18.97
N TYR A 64 7.57 -6.95 -18.70
CA TYR A 64 8.90 -6.98 -18.08
C TYR A 64 8.85 -7.61 -16.68
N LEU A 65 7.88 -7.22 -15.85
CA LEU A 65 7.66 -7.82 -14.52
C LEU A 65 7.39 -9.33 -14.62
N ALA A 66 6.55 -9.76 -15.57
CA ALA A 66 6.27 -11.18 -15.80
C ALA A 66 7.54 -11.95 -16.16
N VAL A 67 8.39 -11.42 -17.04
CA VAL A 67 9.68 -12.05 -17.39
C VAL A 67 10.59 -12.15 -16.15
N LYS A 68 10.65 -11.13 -15.31
CA LYS A 68 11.43 -11.17 -14.04
C LYS A 68 10.92 -12.29 -13.12
N LEU A 69 9.60 -12.44 -12.99
CA LEU A 69 8.99 -13.52 -12.18
C LEU A 69 9.29 -14.91 -12.76
N ILE A 70 9.22 -15.08 -14.09
CA ILE A 70 9.56 -16.36 -14.75
C ILE A 70 11.04 -16.70 -14.48
N ILE A 71 11.94 -15.73 -14.57
CA ILE A 71 13.36 -15.94 -14.29
C ILE A 71 13.56 -16.31 -12.80
N ALA A 72 12.86 -15.64 -11.88
CA ALA A 72 12.92 -15.95 -10.46
C ALA A 72 12.41 -17.38 -10.18
N ALA A 73 11.29 -17.78 -10.78
CA ALA A 73 10.73 -19.13 -10.69
C ALA A 73 11.69 -20.19 -11.24
N ALA A 74 12.30 -19.95 -12.40
CA ALA A 74 13.30 -20.86 -12.98
C ALA A 74 14.52 -21.02 -12.08
N ARG A 75 15.04 -19.92 -11.50
CA ARG A 75 16.16 -19.95 -10.56
C ARG A 75 15.83 -20.69 -9.26
N ALA A 76 14.61 -20.48 -8.72
CA ALA A 76 14.14 -21.22 -7.55
C ALA A 76 14.09 -22.74 -7.86
N ARG A 77 13.52 -23.11 -9.00
CA ARG A 77 13.41 -24.53 -9.43
C ARG A 77 14.76 -25.22 -9.59
N VAL A 78 15.76 -24.57 -10.15
CA VAL A 78 17.14 -25.10 -10.24
C VAL A 78 17.71 -25.42 -8.87
N ARG A 79 17.28 -24.70 -7.83
CA ARG A 79 17.68 -24.90 -6.43
C ARG A 79 16.75 -25.86 -5.67
N GLY A 80 15.84 -26.55 -6.34
CA GLY A 80 14.87 -27.46 -5.74
C GLY A 80 13.76 -26.73 -4.93
N ARG A 81 13.52 -25.45 -5.20
CA ARG A 81 12.53 -24.60 -4.53
C ARG A 81 11.43 -24.17 -5.49
N THR A 82 10.33 -23.65 -4.97
CA THR A 82 9.27 -23.02 -5.76
C THR A 82 9.38 -21.48 -5.67
N VAL A 83 8.67 -20.75 -6.54
CA VAL A 83 8.69 -19.28 -6.50
C VAL A 83 8.02 -18.76 -5.22
N GLU A 84 6.99 -19.44 -4.73
CA GLU A 84 6.30 -19.12 -3.48
C GLU A 84 7.25 -19.16 -2.27
N SER A 85 8.29 -20.01 -2.33
CA SER A 85 9.29 -20.07 -1.26
C SER A 85 10.13 -18.78 -1.12
N LEU A 86 9.99 -17.82 -2.04
CA LEU A 86 10.62 -16.52 -1.91
C LEU A 86 9.89 -15.60 -0.92
N ILE A 87 8.63 -15.94 -0.61
CA ILE A 87 7.75 -15.20 0.29
C ILE A 87 7.19 -16.09 1.42
N ASP A 88 7.84 -17.22 1.72
CA ASP A 88 7.39 -18.17 2.74
C ASP A 88 7.38 -17.61 4.18
N LYS A 89 8.08 -16.50 4.39
CA LYS A 89 8.09 -15.75 5.64
C LYS A 89 7.14 -14.54 5.66
N LEU A 90 6.45 -14.26 4.56
CA LEU A 90 5.43 -13.22 4.51
C LEU A 90 4.19 -13.72 5.24
N ASN A 91 3.88 -13.11 6.37
CA ASN A 91 2.64 -13.39 7.08
C ASN A 91 1.46 -12.73 6.38
N GLU A 92 0.34 -13.43 6.35
CA GLU A 92 -0.92 -12.85 5.90
C GLU A 92 -1.70 -12.34 7.12
N PRO A 93 -2.45 -11.23 6.99
CA PRO A 93 -3.35 -10.81 8.06
C PRO A 93 -4.43 -11.89 8.28
N ALA A 94 -4.88 -12.06 9.52
CA ALA A 94 -5.95 -13.00 9.83
C ALA A 94 -7.27 -12.58 9.17
N GLU A 95 -7.49 -11.27 9.07
CA GLU A 95 -8.62 -10.68 8.33
C GLU A 95 -8.17 -9.45 7.54
N ALA A 96 -8.72 -9.32 6.32
CA ALA A 96 -8.58 -8.13 5.48
C ALA A 96 -9.92 -7.84 4.80
N VAL A 97 -10.46 -6.64 5.01
CA VAL A 97 -11.76 -6.25 4.47
C VAL A 97 -11.73 -4.85 3.87
N GLU A 98 -12.55 -4.63 2.84
CA GLU A 98 -12.84 -3.31 2.27
C GLU A 98 -14.35 -3.07 2.28
N TYR A 99 -14.76 -1.98 2.89
CA TYR A 99 -16.11 -1.44 2.76
C TYR A 99 -16.08 -0.18 1.88
N ARG A 100 -17.12 0.00 1.07
CA ARG A 100 -17.31 1.21 0.26
C ARG A 100 -18.49 1.99 0.77
N LEU A 101 -18.22 3.09 1.46
CA LEU A 101 -19.23 3.94 2.06
C LEU A 101 -19.68 4.98 1.04
N ALA A 102 -20.91 4.85 0.54
CA ALA A 102 -21.43 5.80 -0.44
C ALA A 102 -21.70 7.17 0.19
N VAL A 103 -21.17 8.23 -0.42
CA VAL A 103 -21.50 9.61 -0.08
C VAL A 103 -22.79 9.98 -0.80
N LYS A 104 -23.87 10.22 -0.04
CA LYS A 104 -25.21 10.48 -0.57
C LYS A 104 -25.58 11.96 -0.47
N ASN A 105 -26.36 12.42 -1.47
CA ASN A 105 -27.08 13.71 -1.46
C ASN A 105 -26.19 14.92 -1.14
N THR A 106 -24.99 14.99 -1.72
CA THR A 106 -24.14 16.16 -1.58
C THR A 106 -23.75 16.73 -2.96
N ASP A 107 -23.89 18.03 -3.10
CA ASP A 107 -23.47 18.74 -4.30
C ASP A 107 -21.95 18.80 -4.44
N ASN A 108 -21.23 18.56 -3.33
CA ASN A 108 -19.77 18.50 -3.26
C ASN A 108 -19.31 17.34 -2.37
N ALA A 109 -19.27 16.15 -2.97
CA ALA A 109 -18.85 14.93 -2.29
C ALA A 109 -17.42 15.00 -1.74
N ASN A 110 -16.51 15.70 -2.44
CA ASN A 110 -15.11 15.82 -2.00
C ASN A 110 -15.00 16.67 -0.73
N ALA A 111 -15.60 17.85 -0.69
CA ALA A 111 -15.57 18.69 0.50
C ALA A 111 -16.25 18.02 1.71
N TYR A 112 -17.33 17.27 1.48
CA TYR A 112 -17.95 16.47 2.53
C TYR A 112 -17.00 15.37 3.03
N GLY A 113 -16.37 14.65 2.11
CA GLY A 113 -15.41 13.59 2.47
C GLY A 113 -14.21 14.13 3.24
N GLU A 114 -13.65 15.27 2.84
CA GLU A 114 -12.59 15.97 3.59
C GLU A 114 -13.06 16.30 5.02
N SER A 115 -14.25 16.86 5.19
CA SER A 115 -14.79 17.17 6.52
C SER A 115 -14.98 15.93 7.40
N VAL A 116 -15.32 14.78 6.80
CA VAL A 116 -15.41 13.50 7.51
C VAL A 116 -14.03 13.02 7.95
N LEU A 117 -13.02 13.15 7.08
CA LEU A 117 -11.64 12.76 7.41
C LEU A 117 -11.07 13.63 8.54
N ASP A 118 -11.25 14.95 8.48
CA ASP A 118 -10.84 15.88 9.53
C ASP A 118 -11.49 15.51 10.88
N SER A 119 -12.81 15.28 10.85
CA SER A 119 -13.57 14.88 12.06
C SER A 119 -13.12 13.52 12.61
N LEU A 120 -12.76 12.58 11.74
CA LEU A 120 -12.23 11.28 12.14
C LEU A 120 -10.86 11.43 12.83
N GLU A 121 -9.98 12.24 12.27
CA GLU A 121 -8.64 12.49 12.83
C GLU A 121 -8.76 13.19 14.20
N GLU A 122 -9.56 14.26 14.32
CA GLU A 122 -9.84 14.94 15.59
C GLU A 122 -10.38 13.95 16.63
N ARG A 123 -11.37 13.14 16.25
CA ARG A 123 -11.95 12.18 17.17
C ARG A 123 -10.99 11.08 17.59
N ALA A 124 -10.13 10.60 16.68
CA ALA A 124 -9.09 9.64 17.01
C ALA A 124 -8.13 10.18 18.06
N LEU A 125 -7.71 11.44 17.93
CA LEU A 125 -6.85 12.13 18.90
C LEU A 125 -7.52 12.27 20.26
N GLU A 126 -8.79 12.67 20.32
CA GLU A 126 -9.56 12.78 21.57
C GLU A 126 -9.61 11.45 22.34
N VAL A 127 -9.82 10.33 21.63
CA VAL A 127 -9.90 9.00 22.24
C VAL A 127 -8.55 8.29 22.33
N ARG A 128 -7.46 8.99 21.95
CA ARG A 128 -6.07 8.51 21.98
C ARG A 128 -5.80 7.30 21.09
N ILE A 129 -6.47 7.21 19.94
CA ILE A 129 -6.12 6.27 18.88
C ILE A 129 -4.99 6.92 18.08
N GLN A 130 -3.93 6.15 17.84
CA GLN A 130 -2.81 6.62 17.04
C GLN A 130 -3.21 6.76 15.55
N VAL A 131 -2.89 7.91 14.98
CA VAL A 131 -3.00 8.17 13.54
C VAL A 131 -1.61 8.01 12.90
N ALA A 132 -1.54 7.30 11.78
CA ALA A 132 -0.28 7.12 11.07
C ALA A 132 0.21 8.45 10.48
N SER A 133 1.50 8.72 10.61
CA SER A 133 2.15 9.90 10.03
C SER A 133 3.52 9.50 9.43
N PRO A 134 3.82 9.90 8.19
CA PRO A 134 2.93 10.62 7.28
C PRO A 134 1.78 9.75 6.74
N SER A 135 0.62 10.38 6.47
CA SER A 135 -0.45 9.78 5.68
C SER A 135 -0.61 10.59 4.39
N TYR A 136 -0.51 9.94 3.24
CA TYR A 136 -0.59 10.60 1.95
C TYR A 136 -2.00 10.64 1.38
N GLU A 137 -2.90 9.83 1.91
CA GLU A 137 -4.30 9.81 1.53
C GLU A 137 -5.18 9.31 2.67
N GLY A 138 -6.15 10.12 3.06
CA GLY A 138 -7.09 9.77 4.12
C GLY A 138 -6.48 9.66 5.51
N VAL A 139 -7.21 9.03 6.40
CA VAL A 139 -6.85 8.86 7.81
C VAL A 139 -6.64 7.37 8.09
N ARG A 140 -5.40 7.01 8.48
CA ARG A 140 -5.07 5.65 8.89
C ARG A 140 -4.94 5.57 10.40
N LEU A 141 -5.85 4.85 11.01
CA LEU A 141 -5.88 4.55 12.43
C LEU A 141 -5.05 3.30 12.71
N MET A 142 -4.21 3.36 13.75
CA MET A 142 -3.35 2.26 14.15
C MET A 142 -3.84 1.65 15.46
N PHE A 143 -3.96 0.34 15.48
CA PHE A 143 -4.35 -0.47 16.64
C PHE A 143 -3.25 -1.48 16.96
N PRO A 144 -3.19 -2.05 18.17
CA PRO A 144 -2.19 -3.07 18.51
C PRO A 144 -2.20 -4.26 17.54
N GLU A 145 -3.39 -4.70 17.13
CA GLU A 145 -3.56 -5.90 16.30
C GLU A 145 -3.98 -5.62 14.85
N GLY A 146 -3.89 -4.36 14.42
CA GLY A 146 -4.27 -4.03 13.04
C GLY A 146 -4.36 -2.55 12.74
N TRP A 147 -5.01 -2.24 11.64
CA TRP A 147 -5.20 -0.86 11.20
C TRP A 147 -6.52 -0.68 10.44
N ALA A 148 -6.99 0.56 10.37
CA ALA A 148 -8.11 0.97 9.54
C ALA A 148 -7.76 2.23 8.76
N LEU A 149 -8.03 2.25 7.45
CA LEU A 149 -7.79 3.41 6.58
C LEU A 149 -9.11 3.85 5.93
N LEU A 150 -9.57 5.04 6.27
CA LEU A 150 -10.66 5.71 5.57
C LEU A 150 -10.08 6.76 4.63
N ARG A 151 -10.54 6.80 3.40
CA ARG A 151 -10.09 7.77 2.38
C ARG A 151 -11.19 8.12 1.39
N MET A 152 -11.01 9.18 0.62
CA MET A 152 -11.85 9.45 -0.54
C MET A 152 -11.48 8.54 -1.72
N SER A 153 -12.46 8.12 -2.50
CA SER A 153 -12.21 7.54 -3.81
C SER A 153 -11.78 8.63 -4.80
N LEU A 154 -10.88 8.28 -5.73
CA LEU A 154 -10.44 9.20 -6.78
C LEU A 154 -11.46 9.36 -7.91
N HIS A 155 -12.37 8.41 -8.07
CA HIS A 155 -13.25 8.31 -9.24
C HIS A 155 -14.74 8.38 -8.90
N ASP A 156 -15.13 7.88 -7.75
CA ASP A 156 -16.53 7.72 -7.37
C ASP A 156 -16.84 8.49 -6.08
N PRO A 157 -18.09 8.94 -5.86
CA PRO A 157 -18.50 9.62 -4.64
C PRO A 157 -18.68 8.58 -3.50
N ASN A 158 -17.60 7.91 -3.13
CA ASN A 158 -17.56 6.97 -2.02
C ASN A 158 -16.27 7.10 -1.22
N MET A 159 -16.31 6.61 0.00
CA MET A 159 -15.18 6.54 0.91
C MET A 159 -14.87 5.06 1.18
N PRO A 160 -13.81 4.51 0.56
CA PRO A 160 -13.32 3.18 0.92
C PRO A 160 -12.76 3.17 2.33
N LEU A 161 -13.20 2.19 3.12
CA LEU A 161 -12.65 1.84 4.43
C LEU A 161 -11.96 0.48 4.29
N ASN A 162 -10.65 0.49 4.34
CA ASN A 162 -9.83 -0.72 4.34
C ASN A 162 -9.38 -1.03 5.76
N MET A 163 -9.46 -2.28 6.17
CA MET A 163 -9.03 -2.74 7.49
C MET A 163 -8.28 -4.06 7.37
N GLU A 164 -7.26 -4.22 8.20
CA GLU A 164 -6.59 -5.51 8.42
C GLU A 164 -6.43 -5.77 9.91
N SER A 165 -6.51 -7.04 10.29
CA SER A 165 -6.29 -7.51 11.65
C SER A 165 -5.37 -8.74 11.67
N LYS A 166 -4.54 -8.85 12.70
CA LYS A 166 -3.71 -10.03 13.00
C LYS A 166 -4.51 -11.10 13.72
N GLU A 167 -5.65 -10.74 14.28
CA GLU A 167 -6.56 -11.64 14.98
C GLU A 167 -7.91 -11.69 14.25
N PRO A 168 -8.57 -12.85 14.21
CA PRO A 168 -9.91 -12.97 13.67
C PRO A 168 -10.91 -12.21 14.55
N GLY A 169 -11.86 -11.45 13.93
CA GLY A 169 -12.89 -10.66 14.61
C GLY A 169 -14.11 -11.48 15.02
#